data_89df683d75c92f55093e579a9715069e
#
_entry.id   89df683d75c92f55093e579a9715069e
#
_cell.length_a   1.000
_cell.length_b   1.000
_cell.length_c   1.000
_cell.angle_alpha   90.00
_cell.angle_beta   90.00
_cell.angle_gamma   90.00
#
_symmetry.space_group_name_H-M   'P 1'
#
loop_
_entity.id
_entity.type
_entity.pdbx_description
1 polymer ?
#
loop_
_entity_poly.entity_id
_entity_poly.type
_entity_poly.pdbx_seq_one_letter_code
_entity_poly.pdbx_strand_id
1 'polypeptide(L)'
;SMWVVARISGLQVSVNSKGTKTAWMGTYYDAKGVEREVTGAKVILPDKREVPQVKEYKYLGTPLQVEYKGRHDAMRAKVVRTCIGLIRQIGRVDMLGPRQTRKVMELAIAGVLGYYARSTPMTWADCQNIEKVRVHVLAQRGMCAATPHAAVYLQEEAGGAGHEHAYGYAAAAYIDQFHRALSGGLGEPARLAVSERVAATCRRLGCTESPLLWEPPEGTVLSGDHMVEAWLRMKREARMRGVRTDAELESAVAACG
;
A
#
# COMPACT_ATOMS: atom_id res chain seq x y z
N SER A 1 -26.94 -5.81 -1.85
CA SER A 1 -26.38 -4.70 -2.65
C SER A 1 -26.16 -3.49 -1.74
N MET A 2 -25.22 -2.62 -2.09
CA MET A 2 -24.89 -1.38 -1.33
C MET A 2 -26.12 -0.49 -1.09
N TRP A 3 -27.06 -0.44 -2.06
CA TRP A 3 -28.29 0.33 -1.92
C TRP A 3 -29.24 -0.25 -0.84
N VAL A 4 -29.34 -1.55 -0.75
CA VAL A 4 -30.14 -2.21 0.30
C VAL A 4 -29.60 -1.89 1.68
N VAL A 5 -28.27 -1.96 1.85
CA VAL A 5 -27.60 -1.60 3.11
C VAL A 5 -27.82 -0.12 3.45
N ALA A 6 -27.67 0.77 2.48
CA ALA A 6 -27.91 2.20 2.68
C ALA A 6 -29.36 2.49 3.11
N ARG A 7 -30.35 1.80 2.52
CA ARG A 7 -31.74 1.97 2.87
C ARG A 7 -32.07 1.44 4.26
N ILE A 8 -31.53 0.29 4.65
CA ILE A 8 -31.71 -0.30 5.98
C ILE A 8 -31.11 0.58 7.07
N SER A 9 -29.93 1.17 6.82
CA SER A 9 -29.25 2.07 7.74
C SER A 9 -29.76 3.51 7.72
N GLY A 10 -30.78 3.83 6.93
CA GLY A 10 -31.31 5.18 6.78
C GLY A 10 -30.42 6.14 5.97
N LEU A 11 -29.36 5.65 5.35
CA LEU A 11 -28.47 6.44 4.51
C LEU A 11 -29.10 6.69 3.14
N GLN A 12 -28.93 7.90 2.62
CA GLN A 12 -29.34 8.23 1.25
C GLN A 12 -28.16 8.08 0.29
N VAL A 13 -28.39 7.32 -0.79
CA VAL A 13 -27.44 7.25 -1.91
C VAL A 13 -27.63 8.49 -2.79
N SER A 14 -26.65 9.40 -2.77
CA SER A 14 -26.69 10.62 -3.57
C SER A 14 -26.12 10.37 -4.95
N VAL A 15 -26.98 10.51 -5.97
CA VAL A 15 -26.58 10.46 -7.39
C VAL A 15 -26.95 11.79 -8.01
N ASN A 16 -25.99 12.67 -8.23
CA ASN A 16 -26.18 13.99 -8.79
C ASN A 16 -25.40 14.19 -10.09
N SER A 17 -25.95 14.93 -11.02
CA SER A 17 -25.32 15.30 -12.29
C SER A 17 -24.16 16.29 -12.17
N LYS A 18 -24.01 16.94 -11.00
CA LYS A 18 -22.93 17.91 -10.73
C LYS A 18 -22.05 17.43 -9.57
N GLY A 19 -21.09 16.56 -9.84
CA GLY A 19 -20.14 16.07 -8.83
C GLY A 19 -20.74 14.97 -7.96
N THR A 20 -20.98 13.84 -8.55
CA THR A 20 -21.56 12.66 -7.92
C THR A 20 -20.75 12.17 -6.73
N LYS A 21 -21.37 12.11 -5.56
CA LYS A 21 -20.83 11.41 -4.39
C LYS A 21 -20.94 9.89 -4.53
N THR A 22 -21.66 9.40 -5.54
CA THR A 22 -21.86 7.99 -5.82
C THR A 22 -21.55 7.73 -7.28
N ALA A 23 -20.57 6.88 -7.51
CA ALA A 23 -20.15 6.43 -8.83
C ALA A 23 -19.78 4.95 -8.75
N TRP A 24 -19.68 4.27 -9.88
CA TRP A 24 -19.18 2.91 -9.92
C TRP A 24 -18.00 2.79 -10.88
N MET A 25 -17.11 1.87 -10.55
CA MET A 25 -16.00 1.42 -11.38
C MET A 25 -16.05 -0.11 -11.40
N GLY A 26 -15.71 -0.71 -12.52
CA GLY A 26 -15.68 -2.15 -12.62
C GLY A 26 -14.52 -2.63 -13.46
N THR A 27 -13.85 -3.66 -12.99
CA THR A 27 -12.88 -4.42 -13.75
C THR A 27 -13.24 -5.90 -13.72
N TYR A 28 -12.78 -6.65 -14.69
CA TYR A 28 -12.88 -8.10 -14.73
C TYR A 28 -11.56 -8.69 -15.23
N TYR A 29 -11.33 -9.96 -14.97
CA TYR A 29 -10.17 -10.67 -15.49
C TYR A 29 -10.57 -11.52 -16.70
N ASP A 30 -9.84 -11.35 -17.80
CA ASP A 30 -10.02 -12.19 -18.97
C ASP A 30 -9.49 -13.64 -18.73
N ALA A 31 -9.67 -14.52 -19.70
CA ALA A 31 -9.24 -15.93 -19.61
C ALA A 31 -7.72 -16.08 -19.36
N LYS A 32 -6.93 -15.08 -19.74
CA LYS A 32 -5.49 -15.04 -19.51
C LYS A 32 -5.10 -14.41 -18.16
N GLY A 33 -6.09 -14.01 -17.34
CA GLY A 33 -5.85 -13.33 -16.06
C GLY A 33 -5.45 -11.87 -16.19
N VAL A 34 -5.69 -11.24 -17.35
CA VAL A 34 -5.42 -9.81 -17.56
C VAL A 34 -6.62 -9.00 -17.11
N GLU A 35 -6.38 -7.98 -16.27
CA GLU A 35 -7.42 -7.06 -15.81
C GLU A 35 -7.90 -6.17 -16.96
N ARG A 36 -9.22 -6.10 -17.14
CA ARG A 36 -9.90 -5.31 -18.17
C ARG A 36 -10.95 -4.42 -17.54
N GLU A 37 -11.15 -3.25 -18.11
CA GLU A 37 -12.25 -2.35 -17.73
C GLU A 37 -13.59 -2.93 -18.19
N VAL A 38 -14.59 -2.89 -17.31
CA VAL A 38 -15.97 -3.18 -17.69
C VAL A 38 -16.50 -1.99 -18.47
N THR A 39 -16.85 -2.20 -19.74
CA THR A 39 -17.43 -1.16 -20.62
C THR A 39 -18.86 -1.50 -20.99
N GLY A 40 -19.71 -0.47 -21.11
CA GLY A 40 -21.10 -0.63 -21.55
C GLY A 40 -22.08 -1.22 -20.54
N ALA A 41 -21.62 -1.59 -19.34
CA ALA A 41 -22.52 -2.00 -18.28
C ALA A 41 -23.16 -0.77 -17.61
N LYS A 42 -24.42 -0.93 -17.18
CA LYS A 42 -25.16 0.12 -16.47
C LYS A 42 -25.55 -0.38 -15.09
N VAL A 43 -25.26 0.41 -14.07
CA VAL A 43 -25.74 0.19 -12.72
C VAL A 43 -26.96 1.08 -12.50
N ILE A 44 -28.13 0.46 -12.37
CA ILE A 44 -29.39 1.14 -12.17
C ILE A 44 -29.86 0.89 -10.73
N LEU A 45 -30.16 1.96 -10.00
CA LEU A 45 -30.73 1.86 -8.68
C LEU A 45 -32.20 1.41 -8.74
N PRO A 46 -32.78 0.88 -7.65
CA PRO A 46 -34.18 0.49 -7.60
C PRO A 46 -35.17 1.64 -7.89
N ASP A 47 -34.74 2.90 -7.69
CA ASP A 47 -35.49 4.10 -8.04
C ASP A 47 -35.30 4.56 -9.49
N LYS A 48 -34.75 3.68 -10.34
CA LYS A 48 -34.48 3.86 -11.78
C LYS A 48 -33.38 4.90 -12.10
N ARG A 49 -32.70 5.47 -11.12
CA ARG A 49 -31.53 6.33 -11.40
C ARG A 49 -30.34 5.52 -11.84
N GLU A 50 -29.66 5.98 -12.89
CA GLU A 50 -28.41 5.39 -13.35
C GLU A 50 -27.23 5.95 -12.52
N VAL A 51 -26.38 5.07 -12.02
CA VAL A 51 -25.15 5.45 -11.35
C VAL A 51 -24.06 5.65 -12.40
N PRO A 52 -23.42 6.81 -12.49
CA PRO A 52 -22.42 7.08 -13.52
C PRO A 52 -21.21 6.16 -13.35
N GLN A 53 -20.73 5.63 -14.46
CA GLN A 53 -19.45 4.95 -14.54
C GLN A 53 -18.32 6.00 -14.58
N VAL A 54 -17.29 5.81 -13.78
CA VAL A 54 -16.12 6.68 -13.76
C VAL A 54 -14.84 5.86 -13.85
N LYS A 55 -13.81 6.43 -14.44
CA LYS A 55 -12.47 5.82 -14.51
C LYS A 55 -11.62 6.12 -13.29
N GLU A 56 -11.92 7.21 -12.61
CA GLU A 56 -11.23 7.64 -11.39
C GLU A 56 -12.27 8.12 -10.36
N TYR A 57 -12.06 7.74 -9.12
CA TYR A 57 -12.89 8.18 -8.00
C TYR A 57 -12.02 8.44 -6.77
N LYS A 58 -12.21 9.58 -6.12
CA LYS A 58 -11.50 9.92 -4.89
C LYS A 58 -12.29 9.44 -3.68
N TYR A 59 -11.80 8.39 -3.02
CA TYR A 59 -12.40 7.85 -1.81
C TYR A 59 -11.52 8.13 -0.59
N LEU A 60 -12.05 8.84 0.40
CA LEU A 60 -11.33 9.22 1.63
C LEU A 60 -9.91 9.78 1.38
N GLY A 61 -9.78 10.60 0.35
CA GLY A 61 -8.49 11.21 -0.02
C GLY A 61 -7.57 10.35 -0.87
N THR A 62 -7.94 9.09 -1.13
CA THR A 62 -7.19 8.15 -1.98
C THR A 62 -7.83 8.11 -3.37
N PRO A 63 -7.11 8.40 -4.45
CA PRO A 63 -7.61 8.19 -5.80
C PRO A 63 -7.68 6.69 -6.08
N LEU A 64 -8.85 6.24 -6.52
CA LEU A 64 -9.07 4.90 -7.05
C LEU A 64 -9.18 5.03 -8.57
N GLN A 65 -8.41 4.25 -9.32
CA GLN A 65 -8.38 4.31 -10.78
C GLN A 65 -8.60 2.92 -11.38
N VAL A 66 -9.32 2.86 -12.49
CA VAL A 66 -9.51 1.63 -13.26
C VAL A 66 -8.26 1.32 -14.09
N GLU A 67 -7.58 2.35 -14.58
CA GLU A 67 -6.36 2.16 -15.35
C GLU A 67 -5.28 1.47 -14.52
N TYR A 68 -4.71 0.43 -15.11
CA TYR A 68 -3.77 -0.44 -14.44
C TYR A 68 -2.37 0.17 -14.35
N LYS A 69 -1.87 0.75 -15.44
CA LYS A 69 -0.51 1.30 -15.54
C LYS A 69 -0.44 2.67 -14.85
N GLY A 70 0.46 2.79 -13.90
CA GLY A 70 0.67 4.04 -13.17
C GLY A 70 -0.41 4.36 -12.12
N ARG A 71 -1.31 3.41 -11.83
CA ARG A 71 -2.44 3.56 -10.88
C ARG A 71 -2.03 4.18 -9.55
N HIS A 72 -0.85 3.87 -9.07
CA HIS A 72 -0.38 4.32 -7.76
C HIS A 72 0.59 5.49 -7.80
N ASP A 73 1.04 5.95 -8.97
CA ASP A 73 2.11 6.95 -9.08
C ASP A 73 1.79 8.27 -8.39
N ALA A 74 0.62 8.82 -8.65
CA ALA A 74 0.19 10.08 -8.03
C ALA A 74 0.10 9.98 -6.50
N MET A 75 -0.38 8.82 -5.99
CA MET A 75 -0.48 8.60 -4.55
C MET A 75 0.89 8.37 -3.94
N ARG A 76 1.78 7.57 -4.56
CA ARG A 76 3.17 7.39 -4.11
C ARG A 76 3.88 8.74 -3.99
N ALA A 77 3.79 9.58 -5.04
CA ALA A 77 4.37 10.92 -5.02
C ALA A 77 3.79 11.80 -3.90
N LYS A 78 2.49 11.69 -3.61
CA LYS A 78 1.85 12.39 -2.49
C LYS A 78 2.39 11.91 -1.15
N VAL A 79 2.49 10.59 -0.93
CA VAL A 79 3.00 9.99 0.31
C VAL A 79 4.44 10.42 0.57
N VAL A 80 5.30 10.32 -0.44
CA VAL A 80 6.71 10.76 -0.36
C VAL A 80 6.80 12.23 0.03
N ARG A 81 6.05 13.11 -0.65
CA ARG A 81 6.03 14.55 -0.32
C ARG A 81 5.54 14.81 1.11
N THR A 82 4.52 14.09 1.56
CA THR A 82 4.00 14.22 2.93
C THR A 82 5.05 13.83 3.96
N CYS A 83 5.70 12.67 3.80
CA CYS A 83 6.78 12.24 4.69
C CYS A 83 7.94 13.24 4.71
N ILE A 84 8.40 13.68 3.55
CA ILE A 84 9.49 14.67 3.45
C ILE A 84 9.11 16.00 4.11
N GLY A 85 7.87 16.45 3.91
CA GLY A 85 7.35 17.65 4.54
C GLY A 85 7.38 17.56 6.07
N LEU A 86 6.90 16.46 6.64
CA LEU A 86 6.93 16.21 8.08
C LEU A 86 8.35 16.14 8.63
N ILE A 87 9.25 15.41 7.96
CA ILE A 87 10.66 15.31 8.37
C ILE A 87 11.29 16.72 8.48
N ARG A 88 11.07 17.55 7.45
CA ARG A 88 11.62 18.93 7.44
C ARG A 88 10.99 19.81 8.52
N GLN A 89 9.68 19.66 8.77
CA GLN A 89 9.01 20.40 9.85
C GLN A 89 9.54 20.00 11.23
N ILE A 90 9.62 18.69 11.50
CA ILE A 90 10.16 18.17 12.77
C ILE A 90 11.62 18.60 12.94
N GLY A 91 12.41 18.58 11.87
CA GLY A 91 13.80 19.02 11.88
C GLY A 91 14.01 20.50 12.23
N ARG A 92 13.00 21.34 12.11
CA ARG A 92 13.03 22.77 12.46
C ARG A 92 12.64 23.06 13.91
N VAL A 93 12.18 22.07 14.66
CA VAL A 93 11.76 22.27 16.05
C VAL A 93 12.99 22.29 16.97
N ASP A 94 13.42 23.47 17.37
CA ASP A 94 14.66 23.66 18.12
C ASP A 94 14.64 23.06 19.53
N MET A 95 13.47 22.94 20.14
CA MET A 95 13.28 22.36 21.47
C MET A 95 13.51 20.84 21.54
N LEU A 96 13.56 20.15 20.39
CA LEU A 96 13.77 18.70 20.36
C LEU A 96 15.27 18.37 20.33
N GLY A 97 15.73 17.60 21.30
CA GLY A 97 17.05 16.98 21.23
C GLY A 97 17.16 15.92 20.13
N PRO A 98 18.38 15.50 19.74
CA PRO A 98 18.59 14.56 18.63
C PRO A 98 17.78 13.27 18.75
N ARG A 99 17.76 12.65 19.94
CA ARG A 99 16.98 11.42 20.20
C ARG A 99 15.47 11.64 20.06
N GLN A 100 14.97 12.77 20.56
CA GLN A 100 13.53 13.12 20.46
C GLN A 100 13.16 13.39 19.02
N THR A 101 13.95 14.15 18.27
CA THR A 101 13.79 14.42 16.85
C THR A 101 13.68 13.11 16.07
N ARG A 102 14.59 12.17 16.33
CA ARG A 102 14.58 10.82 15.74
C ARG A 102 13.24 10.12 15.99
N LYS A 103 12.85 10.00 17.27
CA LYS A 103 11.64 9.27 17.67
C LYS A 103 10.37 9.87 17.07
N VAL A 104 10.26 11.19 17.06
CA VAL A 104 9.11 11.89 16.47
C VAL A 104 9.05 11.69 14.96
N MET A 105 10.20 11.75 14.25
CA MET A 105 10.26 11.45 12.82
C MET A 105 9.83 10.01 12.51
N GLU A 106 10.31 9.06 13.29
CA GLU A 106 9.98 7.64 13.12
C GLU A 106 8.47 7.42 13.26
N LEU A 107 7.86 7.92 14.33
CA LEU A 107 6.41 7.84 14.55
C LEU A 107 5.61 8.51 13.44
N ALA A 108 6.06 9.68 12.98
CA ALA A 108 5.38 10.40 11.90
C ALA A 108 5.43 9.63 10.56
N ILE A 109 6.60 9.08 10.21
CA ILE A 109 6.79 8.27 8.99
C ILE A 109 5.96 6.98 9.09
N ALA A 110 6.06 6.27 10.21
CA ALA A 110 5.30 5.04 10.45
C ALA A 110 3.79 5.28 10.35
N GLY A 111 3.29 6.39 10.92
CA GLY A 111 1.88 6.77 10.84
C GLY A 111 1.40 7.04 9.41
N VAL A 112 2.18 7.80 8.63
CA VAL A 112 1.84 8.10 7.23
C VAL A 112 1.89 6.83 6.38
N LEU A 113 2.96 6.05 6.47
CA LEU A 113 3.12 4.82 5.71
C LEU A 113 2.11 3.76 6.15
N GLY A 114 1.87 3.59 7.45
CA GLY A 114 0.88 2.66 7.97
C GLY A 114 -0.55 2.95 7.49
N TYR A 115 -0.87 4.22 7.21
CA TYR A 115 -2.17 4.59 6.64
C TYR A 115 -2.25 4.38 5.13
N TYR A 116 -1.31 4.97 4.37
CA TYR A 116 -1.41 4.99 2.92
C TYR A 116 -0.88 3.72 2.25
N ALA A 117 0.15 3.08 2.80
CA ALA A 117 0.77 1.92 2.18
C ALA A 117 -0.15 0.68 2.19
N ARG A 118 -1.17 0.64 3.03
CA ARG A 118 -2.20 -0.43 3.00
C ARG A 118 -2.90 -0.55 1.65
N SER A 119 -3.09 0.57 0.94
CA SER A 119 -3.76 0.61 -0.36
C SER A 119 -2.84 0.98 -1.51
N THR A 120 -1.63 1.46 -1.22
CA THR A 120 -0.68 1.99 -2.20
C THR A 120 0.67 1.32 -2.01
N PRO A 121 1.02 0.34 -2.86
CA PRO A 121 2.30 -0.34 -2.74
C PRO A 121 3.44 0.63 -3.05
N MET A 122 4.25 0.91 -2.04
CA MET A 122 5.43 1.77 -2.17
C MET A 122 6.57 1.01 -2.86
N THR A 123 7.38 1.74 -3.62
CA THR A 123 8.62 1.17 -4.17
C THR A 123 9.78 1.41 -3.22
N TRP A 124 10.85 0.62 -3.36
CA TRP A 124 12.09 0.87 -2.64
C TRP A 124 12.63 2.28 -2.92
N ALA A 125 12.60 2.71 -4.20
CA ALA A 125 13.08 4.03 -4.59
C ALA A 125 12.30 5.17 -3.92
N ASP A 126 10.98 5.04 -3.79
CA ASP A 126 10.15 6.00 -3.08
C ASP A 126 10.58 6.14 -1.61
N CYS A 127 10.77 5.00 -0.94
CA CYS A 127 11.20 4.96 0.45
C CYS A 127 12.64 5.48 0.61
N GLN A 128 13.55 5.17 -0.32
CA GLN A 128 14.89 5.72 -0.33
C GLN A 128 14.91 7.26 -0.42
N ASN A 129 13.98 7.85 -1.14
CA ASN A 129 13.86 9.31 -1.21
C ASN A 129 13.44 9.91 0.14
N ILE A 130 12.60 9.22 0.90
CA ILE A 130 12.24 9.62 2.27
C ILE A 130 13.48 9.51 3.18
N GLU A 131 14.20 8.38 3.10
CA GLU A 131 15.37 8.10 3.93
C GLU A 131 16.50 9.10 3.72
N LYS A 132 16.80 9.45 2.48
CA LYS A 132 17.82 10.47 2.16
C LYS A 132 17.58 11.77 2.92
N VAL A 133 16.32 12.24 2.96
CA VAL A 133 15.96 13.47 3.66
C VAL A 133 16.00 13.27 5.16
N ARG A 134 15.54 12.11 5.67
CA ARG A 134 15.59 11.79 7.10
C ARG A 134 17.03 11.81 7.63
N VAL A 135 17.92 11.08 6.98
CA VAL A 135 19.34 11.02 7.40
C VAL A 135 20.00 12.40 7.34
N HIS A 136 19.74 13.18 6.29
CA HIS A 136 20.28 14.54 6.17
C HIS A 136 19.82 15.45 7.32
N VAL A 137 18.53 15.43 7.66
CA VAL A 137 18.01 16.27 8.76
C VAL A 137 18.55 15.80 10.12
N LEU A 138 18.65 14.49 10.33
CA LEU A 138 19.25 13.95 11.58
C LEU A 138 20.73 14.33 11.71
N ALA A 139 21.50 14.31 10.62
CA ALA A 139 22.88 14.77 10.61
C ALA A 139 22.99 16.26 10.99
N GLN A 140 22.11 17.12 10.49
CA GLN A 140 22.04 18.53 10.87
C GLN A 140 21.71 18.74 12.37
N ARG A 141 21.05 17.78 12.99
CA ARG A 141 20.69 17.79 14.42
C ARG A 141 21.74 17.14 15.32
N GLY A 142 22.95 16.93 14.83
CA GLY A 142 24.07 16.43 15.61
C GLY A 142 24.17 14.90 15.71
N MET A 143 23.37 14.16 14.94
CA MET A 143 23.71 12.77 14.67
C MET A 143 24.84 12.78 13.64
N CYS A 144 25.93 12.09 13.97
CA CYS A 144 27.19 12.17 13.23
C CYS A 144 27.01 12.07 11.71
N ALA A 145 27.35 13.13 10.98
CA ALA A 145 27.25 13.19 9.51
C ALA A 145 28.16 12.16 8.82
N ALA A 146 29.19 11.68 9.52
CA ALA A 146 30.12 10.66 9.05
C ALA A 146 29.65 9.22 9.35
N THR A 147 28.46 9.04 9.97
CA THR A 147 27.96 7.71 10.27
C THR A 147 27.59 7.01 8.95
N PRO A 148 28.18 5.83 8.65
CA PRO A 148 27.79 5.06 7.48
C PRO A 148 26.28 4.81 7.49
N HIS A 149 25.64 4.88 6.32
CA HIS A 149 24.19 4.62 6.19
C HIS A 149 23.77 3.32 6.88
N ALA A 150 24.62 2.29 6.83
CA ALA A 150 24.38 1.01 7.51
C ALA A 150 24.25 1.16 9.03
N ALA A 151 25.06 2.01 9.66
CA ALA A 151 25.03 2.19 11.12
C ALA A 151 23.75 2.91 11.60
N VAL A 152 23.06 3.64 10.72
CA VAL A 152 21.77 4.25 11.04
C VAL A 152 20.69 3.17 11.28
N TYR A 153 20.79 2.04 10.59
CA TYR A 153 19.82 0.94 10.64
C TYR A 153 20.25 -0.24 11.54
N LEU A 154 21.51 -0.26 11.98
CA LEU A 154 21.94 -1.23 12.97
C LEU A 154 21.18 -1.02 14.28
N GLN A 155 20.90 -2.12 14.98
CA GLN A 155 20.29 -2.08 16.31
C GLN A 155 21.14 -1.31 17.30
N GLU A 156 20.51 -0.71 18.31
CA GLU A 156 21.20 0.06 19.35
C GLU A 156 22.19 -0.80 20.14
N GLU A 157 21.87 -2.08 20.36
CA GLU A 157 22.73 -3.08 21.02
C GLU A 157 24.00 -3.37 20.21
N ALA A 158 23.95 -3.19 18.88
CA ALA A 158 25.11 -3.31 18.00
C ALA A 158 25.84 -1.97 17.76
N GLY A 159 25.52 -0.95 18.55
CA GLY A 159 26.10 0.39 18.41
C GLY A 159 25.51 1.24 17.28
N GLY A 160 24.42 0.81 16.71
CA GLY A 160 23.70 1.57 15.68
C GLY A 160 22.68 2.55 16.24
N ALA A 161 21.95 3.23 15.34
CA ALA A 161 20.90 4.15 15.73
C ALA A 161 19.51 3.47 15.84
N GLY A 162 19.38 2.20 15.51
CA GLY A 162 18.13 1.41 15.63
C GLY A 162 16.97 1.94 14.77
N HIS A 163 17.26 2.58 13.63
CA HIS A 163 16.21 3.06 12.75
C HIS A 163 15.59 1.94 11.94
N GLU A 164 14.27 1.89 11.91
CA GLU A 164 13.56 1.08 10.92
C GLU A 164 13.51 1.83 9.59
N HIS A 165 13.79 1.13 8.51
CA HIS A 165 13.74 1.70 7.17
C HIS A 165 12.29 1.95 6.75
N ALA A 166 11.99 3.10 6.10
CA ALA A 166 10.65 3.45 5.65
C ALA A 166 9.98 2.36 4.80
N TYR A 167 10.78 1.60 4.04
CA TYR A 167 10.29 0.47 3.27
C TYR A 167 9.75 -0.67 4.16
N GLY A 168 10.32 -0.90 5.33
CA GLY A 168 9.82 -1.88 6.31
C GLY A 168 8.40 -1.57 6.73
N TYR A 169 8.13 -0.33 7.13
CA TYR A 169 6.77 0.11 7.49
C TYR A 169 5.78 -0.02 6.33
N ALA A 170 6.21 0.37 5.12
CA ALA A 170 5.36 0.29 3.95
C ALA A 170 5.05 -1.16 3.55
N ALA A 171 6.05 -2.03 3.56
CA ALA A 171 5.90 -3.44 3.23
C ALA A 171 5.02 -4.15 4.26
N ALA A 172 5.30 -3.97 5.57
CA ALA A 172 4.51 -4.56 6.64
C ALA A 172 3.03 -4.16 6.54
N ALA A 173 2.74 -2.86 6.34
CA ALA A 173 1.36 -2.38 6.23
C ALA A 173 0.62 -2.96 5.02
N TYR A 174 1.32 -3.11 3.87
CA TYR A 174 0.72 -3.67 2.66
C TYR A 174 0.47 -5.18 2.78
N ILE A 175 1.44 -5.90 3.32
CA ILE A 175 1.36 -7.35 3.54
C ILE A 175 0.26 -7.67 4.57
N ASP A 176 0.20 -6.96 5.69
CA ASP A 176 -0.87 -7.10 6.70
C ASP A 176 -2.25 -6.90 6.09
N GLN A 177 -2.42 -5.83 5.31
CA GLN A 177 -3.70 -5.54 4.66
C GLN A 177 -4.11 -6.63 3.67
N PHE A 178 -3.17 -7.16 2.90
CA PHE A 178 -3.41 -8.25 1.97
C PHE A 178 -3.81 -9.54 2.70
N HIS A 179 -3.08 -9.89 3.75
CA HIS A 179 -3.38 -11.03 4.61
C HIS A 179 -4.76 -10.92 5.25
N ARG A 180 -5.09 -9.77 5.85
CA ARG A 180 -6.41 -9.52 6.45
C ARG A 180 -7.55 -9.63 5.43
N ALA A 181 -7.30 -9.23 4.19
CA ALA A 181 -8.29 -9.38 3.12
C ALA A 181 -8.52 -10.86 2.78
N LEU A 182 -7.46 -11.66 2.68
CA LEU A 182 -7.54 -13.11 2.39
C LEU A 182 -8.18 -13.91 3.53
N SER A 183 -7.83 -13.61 4.78
CA SER A 183 -8.36 -14.30 5.96
C SER A 183 -9.82 -13.91 6.29
N GLY A 184 -10.42 -13.01 5.52
CA GLY A 184 -11.77 -12.53 5.78
C GLY A 184 -11.88 -11.44 6.84
N GLY A 185 -10.76 -10.98 7.42
CA GLY A 185 -10.74 -9.90 8.42
C GLY A 185 -11.27 -8.55 7.93
N LEU A 186 -11.43 -8.39 6.61
CA LEU A 186 -12.05 -7.22 5.97
C LEU A 186 -13.45 -7.53 5.41
N GLY A 187 -14.02 -8.68 5.75
CA GLY A 187 -15.31 -9.14 5.29
C GLY A 187 -15.27 -9.97 3.99
N GLU A 188 -16.32 -10.74 3.79
CA GLU A 188 -16.43 -11.70 2.68
C GLU A 188 -16.26 -11.08 1.27
N PRO A 189 -16.82 -9.90 0.96
CA PRO A 189 -16.62 -9.31 -0.37
C PRO A 189 -15.14 -8.99 -0.66
N ALA A 190 -14.38 -8.57 0.34
CA ALA A 190 -12.95 -8.32 0.19
C ALA A 190 -12.17 -9.62 -0.03
N ARG A 191 -12.51 -10.67 0.72
CA ARG A 191 -11.91 -12.01 0.58
C ARG A 191 -12.13 -12.57 -0.82
N LEU A 192 -13.36 -12.53 -1.33
CA LEU A 192 -13.68 -13.01 -2.67
C LEU A 192 -12.93 -12.23 -3.75
N ALA A 193 -12.90 -10.90 -3.66
CA ALA A 193 -12.21 -10.05 -4.62
C ALA A 193 -10.69 -10.32 -4.64
N VAL A 194 -10.07 -10.54 -3.47
CA VAL A 194 -8.64 -10.85 -3.40
C VAL A 194 -8.37 -12.27 -3.90
N SER A 195 -9.20 -13.25 -3.55
CA SER A 195 -9.06 -14.63 -4.03
C SER A 195 -9.15 -14.71 -5.56
N GLU A 196 -10.07 -13.97 -6.18
CA GLU A 196 -10.16 -13.88 -7.64
C GLU A 196 -8.90 -13.27 -8.27
N ARG A 197 -8.34 -12.23 -7.66
CA ARG A 197 -7.08 -11.61 -8.10
C ARG A 197 -5.90 -12.55 -7.96
N VAL A 198 -5.84 -13.33 -6.89
CA VAL A 198 -4.83 -14.38 -6.70
C VAL A 198 -4.95 -15.41 -7.81
N ALA A 199 -6.15 -15.94 -8.07
CA ALA A 199 -6.38 -16.91 -9.14
C ALA A 199 -6.03 -16.36 -10.54
N ALA A 200 -6.36 -15.09 -10.82
CA ALA A 200 -5.99 -14.41 -12.06
C ALA A 200 -4.46 -14.27 -12.21
N THR A 201 -3.77 -13.95 -11.13
CA THR A 201 -2.30 -13.87 -11.13
C THR A 201 -1.67 -15.23 -11.37
N CYS A 202 -2.18 -16.30 -10.75
CA CYS A 202 -1.74 -17.68 -11.01
C CYS A 202 -1.85 -18.03 -12.49
N ARG A 203 -3.02 -17.77 -13.10
CA ARG A 203 -3.22 -18.04 -14.53
C ARG A 203 -2.22 -17.29 -15.41
N ARG A 204 -1.95 -16.01 -15.08
CA ARG A 204 -1.06 -15.17 -15.88
C ARG A 204 0.41 -15.52 -15.72
N LEU A 205 0.85 -15.85 -14.52
CA LEU A 205 2.24 -16.20 -14.21
C LEU A 205 2.54 -17.68 -14.37
N GLY A 206 1.53 -18.52 -14.66
CA GLY A 206 1.70 -19.96 -14.78
C GLY A 206 2.03 -20.65 -13.45
N CYS A 207 1.60 -20.10 -12.32
CA CYS A 207 1.86 -20.68 -11.01
C CYS A 207 1.07 -21.98 -10.84
N THR A 208 1.73 -23.04 -10.42
CA THR A 208 1.11 -24.33 -10.06
C THR A 208 0.76 -24.39 -8.56
N GLU A 209 1.36 -23.52 -7.77
CA GLU A 209 1.17 -23.42 -6.33
C GLU A 209 0.44 -22.13 -5.95
N SER A 210 -0.02 -22.05 -4.70
CA SER A 210 -0.58 -20.80 -4.18
C SER A 210 0.46 -19.67 -4.31
N PRO A 211 0.11 -18.50 -4.88
CA PRO A 211 1.03 -17.37 -4.96
C PRO A 211 1.56 -16.91 -3.61
N LEU A 212 0.86 -17.26 -2.52
CA LEU A 212 1.30 -16.95 -1.16
C LEU A 212 2.57 -17.71 -0.77
N LEU A 213 2.70 -18.95 -1.25
CA LEU A 213 3.86 -19.80 -1.03
C LEU A 213 4.87 -19.74 -2.17
N TRP A 214 4.41 -19.35 -3.36
CA TRP A 214 5.22 -19.33 -4.56
C TRP A 214 6.24 -18.20 -4.53
N GLU A 215 7.46 -18.53 -4.87
CA GLU A 215 8.52 -17.56 -5.13
C GLU A 215 8.73 -17.44 -6.63
N PRO A 216 8.47 -16.25 -7.21
CA PRO A 216 8.70 -16.05 -8.63
C PRO A 216 10.16 -16.33 -8.98
N PRO A 217 10.44 -17.06 -10.07
CA PRO A 217 11.81 -17.27 -10.54
C PRO A 217 12.57 -15.95 -10.68
N GLU A 218 13.89 -16.03 -10.50
CA GLU A 218 14.74 -14.87 -10.69
C GLU A 218 14.57 -14.31 -12.11
N GLY A 219 14.46 -13.00 -12.24
CA GLY A 219 14.15 -12.36 -13.53
C GLY A 219 12.65 -12.19 -13.85
N THR A 220 11.73 -12.79 -13.09
CA THR A 220 10.30 -12.55 -13.28
C THR A 220 9.96 -11.08 -13.05
N VAL A 221 9.42 -10.42 -14.08
CA VAL A 221 8.94 -9.03 -14.00
C VAL A 221 7.59 -8.99 -13.30
N LEU A 222 7.54 -8.36 -12.14
CA LEU A 222 6.33 -8.18 -11.35
C LEU A 222 5.84 -6.73 -11.47
N SER A 223 4.58 -6.56 -11.84
CA SER A 223 3.96 -5.25 -11.90
C SER A 223 3.76 -4.65 -10.50
N GLY A 224 4.14 -3.40 -10.33
CA GLY A 224 3.89 -2.67 -9.09
C GLY A 224 2.46 -2.18 -8.93
N ASP A 225 1.68 -2.23 -9.99
CA ASP A 225 0.30 -1.72 -10.02
C ASP A 225 -0.74 -2.81 -9.81
N HIS A 226 -0.35 -4.08 -9.96
CA HIS A 226 -1.21 -5.23 -9.66
C HIS A 226 -1.03 -5.68 -8.20
N MET A 227 -2.13 -5.79 -7.47
CA MET A 227 -2.10 -6.00 -6.02
C MET A 227 -1.27 -7.23 -5.59
N VAL A 228 -1.50 -8.38 -6.23
CA VAL A 228 -0.78 -9.63 -5.87
C VAL A 228 0.67 -9.57 -6.29
N GLU A 229 0.98 -9.01 -7.45
CA GLU A 229 2.37 -8.88 -7.90
C GLU A 229 3.13 -7.82 -7.13
N ALA A 230 2.47 -6.73 -6.75
CA ALA A 230 3.07 -5.74 -5.85
C ALA A 230 3.42 -6.39 -4.51
N TRP A 231 2.54 -7.24 -3.97
CA TRP A 231 2.81 -8.00 -2.76
C TRP A 231 4.00 -8.96 -2.93
N LEU A 232 4.03 -9.76 -4.00
CA LEU A 232 5.15 -10.65 -4.30
C LEU A 232 6.47 -9.89 -4.46
N ARG A 233 6.43 -8.74 -5.14
CA ARG A 233 7.60 -7.87 -5.30
C ARG A 233 8.08 -7.35 -3.96
N MET A 234 7.19 -6.83 -3.12
CA MET A 234 7.55 -6.29 -1.81
C MET A 234 8.12 -7.37 -0.89
N LYS A 235 7.55 -8.58 -0.90
CA LYS A 235 8.07 -9.73 -0.17
C LYS A 235 9.50 -10.08 -0.60
N ARG A 236 9.77 -10.17 -1.90
CA ARG A 236 11.09 -10.44 -2.46
C ARG A 236 12.11 -9.34 -2.11
N GLU A 237 11.74 -8.09 -2.32
CA GLU A 237 12.62 -6.95 -2.03
C GLU A 237 12.93 -6.83 -0.54
N ALA A 238 11.97 -7.08 0.33
CA ALA A 238 12.18 -7.07 1.77
C ALA A 238 13.20 -8.14 2.19
N ARG A 239 13.05 -9.38 1.71
CA ARG A 239 14.00 -10.46 1.97
C ARG A 239 15.41 -10.15 1.46
N MET A 240 15.53 -9.70 0.22
CA MET A 240 16.85 -9.38 -0.37
C MET A 240 17.59 -8.28 0.37
N ARG A 241 16.89 -7.42 1.07
CA ARG A 241 17.45 -6.24 1.74
C ARG A 241 17.54 -6.39 3.26
N GLY A 242 17.22 -7.58 3.77
CA GLY A 242 17.26 -7.85 5.21
C GLY A 242 16.28 -6.97 6.02
N VAL A 243 15.26 -6.43 5.35
CA VAL A 243 14.17 -5.72 6.04
C VAL A 243 13.39 -6.76 6.83
N ARG A 244 13.31 -6.59 8.16
CA ARG A 244 12.53 -7.47 9.01
C ARG A 244 11.06 -7.32 8.62
N THR A 245 10.51 -8.35 8.03
CA THR A 245 9.09 -8.61 8.03
C THR A 245 8.82 -9.38 9.31
N ASP A 246 7.79 -9.01 10.07
CA ASP A 246 7.47 -9.73 11.30
C ASP A 246 7.40 -11.24 11.02
N ALA A 247 8.16 -12.04 11.78
CA ALA A 247 8.13 -13.49 11.66
C ALA A 247 6.72 -14.07 11.88
N GLU A 248 5.89 -13.37 12.66
CA GLU A 248 4.47 -13.67 12.83
C GLU A 248 3.68 -13.50 11.53
N LEU A 249 4.03 -12.51 10.70
CA LEU A 249 3.39 -12.27 9.40
C LEU A 249 3.73 -13.39 8.41
N GLU A 250 4.97 -13.86 8.41
CA GLU A 250 5.39 -15.00 7.58
C GLU A 250 4.73 -16.31 8.04
N SER A 251 4.63 -16.53 9.35
CA SER A 251 3.93 -17.66 9.94
C SER A 251 2.42 -17.63 9.65
N ALA A 252 1.80 -16.46 9.74
CA ALA A 252 0.38 -16.29 9.45
C ALA A 252 0.07 -16.47 7.96
N VAL A 253 0.94 -16.03 7.06
CA VAL A 253 0.83 -16.26 5.60
C VAL A 253 0.96 -17.75 5.29
N ALA A 254 1.89 -18.46 5.94
CA ALA A 254 2.06 -19.91 5.79
C ALA A 254 0.86 -20.72 6.33
N ALA A 255 0.17 -20.21 7.36
CA ALA A 255 -1.01 -20.86 7.94
C ALA A 255 -2.29 -20.67 7.11
N CYS A 256 -2.31 -19.75 6.14
CA CYS A 256 -3.46 -19.49 5.27
C CYS A 256 -3.38 -20.20 3.91
N GLY A 257 -2.31 -20.86 3.59
CA GLY A 257 -2.12 -21.73 2.40
C GLY A 257 -2.46 -23.15 2.70
#